data_00218945701c9d92be4985e97a477596
#
_entry.id   00218945701c9d92be4985e97a477596
#
_cell.length_a   1.000
_cell.length_b   1.000
_cell.length_c   1.000
_cell.angle_alpha   90.00
_cell.angle_beta   90.00
_cell.angle_gamma   90.00
#
_symmetry.space_group_name_H-M   'P 1'
#
loop_
_entity.id
_entity.type
_entity.pdbx_description
1 polymer ?
#
loop_
_entity_poly.entity_id
_entity_poly.type
_entity_poly.pdbx_seq_one_letter_code
_entity_poly.pdbx_strand_id
1 'polypeptide(L)'
;MNGLIATFTRSVLPLTILILTWSAYAADLSPLGLWKTIDDDTGRPRGLVRIREVNGQYEGKVERIFPKPGVEPTPNCEKCEGSRRNQPVMGMTILWGLTKQGEEYQGGEILDPENGKVYRARIKLIDNGQKLDVRGFIGFSLFGRSQIWIREGE
;
A
#
# COMPACT_ATOMS: atom_id res chain seq x y z
N MET A 1 -69.93 26.48 51.08
CA MET A 1 -68.53 26.91 51.18
C MET A 1 -67.74 26.00 50.29
N ASN A 2 -67.38 26.50 49.09
CA ASN A 2 -66.87 25.74 47.97
C ASN A 2 -65.32 25.71 47.96
N GLY A 3 -64.74 24.52 48.09
CA GLY A 3 -63.27 24.33 47.92
C GLY A 3 -62.98 23.88 46.52
N LEU A 4 -62.36 24.75 45.73
CA LEU A 4 -61.79 24.38 44.39
C LEU A 4 -60.49 23.59 44.53
N ILE A 5 -60.48 22.38 44.07
CA ILE A 5 -59.27 21.54 43.92
C ILE A 5 -58.70 21.80 42.52
N ALA A 6 -57.56 22.48 42.44
CA ALA A 6 -56.84 22.69 41.21
C ALA A 6 -55.97 21.44 40.90
N THR A 7 -56.31 20.70 39.87
CA THR A 7 -55.52 19.59 39.35
C THR A 7 -54.39 20.13 38.44
N PHE A 8 -53.13 20.03 38.91
CA PHE A 8 -51.93 20.29 38.12
C PHE A 8 -51.60 19.08 37.23
N THR A 9 -51.91 19.17 35.95
CA THR A 9 -51.46 18.20 34.96
C THR A 9 -50.02 18.50 34.57
N ARG A 10 -49.09 17.65 35.01
CA ARG A 10 -47.70 17.68 34.55
C ARG A 10 -47.61 17.08 33.17
N SER A 11 -47.44 17.91 32.14
CA SER A 11 -47.07 17.47 30.77
C SER A 11 -45.61 17.01 30.78
N VAL A 12 -45.43 15.70 30.59
CA VAL A 12 -44.11 15.11 30.36
C VAL A 12 -43.86 15.14 28.82
N LEU A 13 -42.97 16.04 28.39
CA LEU A 13 -42.50 16.05 27.00
C LEU A 13 -41.57 14.84 26.80
N PRO A 14 -41.76 13.99 25.80
CA PRO A 14 -40.80 12.95 25.47
C PRO A 14 -39.56 13.60 24.82
N LEU A 15 -38.40 13.43 25.45
CA LEU A 15 -37.11 13.80 24.93
C LEU A 15 -36.70 12.77 23.85
N THR A 16 -36.93 13.11 22.59
CA THR A 16 -36.52 12.26 21.46
C THR A 16 -35.00 12.40 21.29
N ILE A 17 -34.25 11.39 21.73
CA ILE A 17 -32.81 11.32 21.55
C ILE A 17 -32.56 10.89 20.08
N LEU A 18 -32.14 11.82 19.24
CA LEU A 18 -31.70 11.58 17.87
C LEU A 18 -30.29 10.94 17.90
N ILE A 19 -30.23 9.63 17.80
CA ILE A 19 -28.95 8.91 17.71
C ILE A 19 -28.44 9.08 16.28
N LEU A 20 -27.49 10.00 16.08
CA LEU A 20 -26.70 10.15 14.86
C LEU A 20 -25.76 8.93 14.76
N THR A 21 -26.16 7.93 14.01
CA THR A 21 -25.26 6.82 13.65
C THR A 21 -24.23 7.35 12.62
N TRP A 22 -23.02 7.62 13.07
CA TRP A 22 -21.90 7.82 12.16
C TRP A 22 -21.53 6.45 11.59
N SER A 23 -21.93 6.21 10.33
CA SER A 23 -21.38 5.10 9.57
C SER A 23 -19.91 5.43 9.30
N ALA A 24 -19.02 4.80 10.06
CA ALA A 24 -17.60 4.79 9.73
C ALA A 24 -17.47 4.03 8.40
N TYR A 25 -17.32 4.74 7.30
CA TYR A 25 -16.84 4.15 6.05
C TYR A 25 -15.42 3.63 6.36
N ALA A 26 -15.29 2.33 6.53
CA ALA A 26 -13.99 1.70 6.44
C ALA A 26 -13.50 1.94 5.00
N ALA A 27 -12.56 2.87 4.84
CA ALA A 27 -11.90 3.04 3.56
C ALA A 27 -11.33 1.69 3.16
N ASP A 28 -11.73 1.17 2.00
CA ASP A 28 -11.16 -0.08 1.48
C ASP A 28 -9.67 0.21 1.18
N LEU A 29 -8.82 -0.20 2.12
CA LEU A 29 -7.41 0.06 2.05
C LEU A 29 -6.84 -0.69 0.86
N SER A 30 -6.49 0.05 -0.18
CA SER A 30 -5.95 -0.46 -1.44
C SER A 30 -4.45 -0.18 -1.54
N PRO A 31 -3.63 -1.06 -2.16
CA PRO A 31 -2.23 -0.80 -2.43
C PRO A 31 -2.02 0.17 -3.60
N LEU A 32 -3.10 0.59 -4.27
CA LEU A 32 -3.01 1.57 -5.36
C LEU A 32 -2.39 2.88 -4.86
N GLY A 33 -1.62 3.53 -5.73
CA GLY A 33 -1.01 4.81 -5.43
C GLY A 33 0.51 4.81 -5.56
N LEU A 34 1.12 5.88 -5.06
CA LEU A 34 2.56 6.12 -5.15
C LEU A 34 3.26 5.75 -3.85
N TRP A 35 4.31 4.97 -3.98
CA TRP A 35 5.04 4.40 -2.85
C TRP A 35 6.52 4.76 -2.92
N LYS A 36 7.04 5.27 -1.81
CA LYS A 36 8.47 5.54 -1.62
C LYS A 36 9.15 4.28 -1.11
N THR A 37 10.10 3.77 -1.88
CA THR A 37 10.94 2.64 -1.49
C THR A 37 12.11 3.12 -0.65
N ILE A 38 12.44 2.36 0.38
CA ILE A 38 13.50 2.70 1.35
C ILE A 38 14.63 1.68 1.24
N ASP A 39 15.85 2.17 1.26
CA ASP A 39 17.04 1.33 1.35
C ASP A 39 17.19 0.81 2.79
N ASP A 40 17.21 -0.51 2.96
CA ASP A 40 17.19 -1.13 4.29
C ASP A 40 18.49 -0.93 5.08
N ASP A 41 19.61 -0.72 4.37
CA ASP A 41 20.91 -0.56 5.00
C ASP A 41 21.14 0.88 5.49
N THR A 42 20.61 1.85 4.74
CA THR A 42 20.86 3.27 5.00
C THR A 42 19.64 4.05 5.49
N GLY A 43 18.43 3.48 5.38
CA GLY A 43 17.17 4.15 5.68
C GLY A 43 16.81 5.28 4.71
N ARG A 44 17.53 5.44 3.59
CA ARG A 44 17.32 6.51 2.62
C ARG A 44 16.30 6.12 1.55
N PRO A 45 15.55 7.08 1.01
CA PRO A 45 14.72 6.83 -0.16
C PRO A 45 15.55 6.35 -1.36
N ARG A 46 15.06 5.29 -2.04
CA ARG A 46 15.67 4.75 -3.27
C ARG A 46 14.92 5.18 -4.53
N GLY A 47 13.61 5.33 -4.44
CA GLY A 47 12.79 5.71 -5.57
C GLY A 47 11.31 5.78 -5.23
N LEU A 48 10.52 6.04 -6.27
CA LEU A 48 9.06 6.00 -6.23
C LEU A 48 8.56 4.92 -7.17
N VAL A 49 7.62 4.12 -6.68
CA VAL A 49 6.95 3.05 -7.43
C VAL A 49 5.46 3.32 -7.39
N ARG A 50 4.83 3.39 -8.56
CA ARG A 50 3.37 3.50 -8.66
C ARG A 50 2.75 2.12 -8.81
N ILE A 51 1.84 1.79 -7.89
CA ILE A 51 1.03 0.58 -7.98
C ILE A 51 -0.29 0.92 -8.65
N ARG A 52 -0.65 0.12 -9.66
CA ARG A 52 -1.91 0.18 -10.41
C ARG A 52 -2.52 -1.20 -10.52
N GLU A 53 -3.81 -1.23 -10.75
CA GLU A 53 -4.51 -2.46 -11.14
C GLU A 53 -4.63 -2.53 -12.65
N VAL A 54 -4.22 -3.65 -13.22
CA VAL A 54 -4.26 -3.94 -14.65
C VAL A 54 -4.85 -5.34 -14.84
N ASN A 55 -6.02 -5.43 -15.48
CA ASN A 55 -6.71 -6.70 -15.73
C ASN A 55 -6.94 -7.56 -14.47
N GLY A 56 -7.29 -6.93 -13.33
CA GLY A 56 -7.53 -7.63 -12.07
C GLY A 56 -6.27 -8.05 -11.32
N GLN A 57 -5.10 -7.63 -11.77
CA GLN A 57 -3.81 -7.85 -11.11
C GLN A 57 -3.16 -6.52 -10.74
N TYR A 58 -2.35 -6.53 -9.70
CA TYR A 58 -1.64 -5.35 -9.24
C TYR A 58 -0.22 -5.36 -9.76
N GLU A 59 0.20 -4.22 -10.31
CA GLU A 59 1.52 -4.00 -10.90
C GLU A 59 2.15 -2.74 -10.31
N GLY A 60 3.48 -2.78 -10.10
CA GLY A 60 4.28 -1.66 -9.63
C GLY A 60 5.30 -1.22 -10.67
N LYS A 61 5.21 0.05 -11.09
CA LYS A 61 6.09 0.67 -12.08
C LYS A 61 6.98 1.73 -11.45
N VAL A 62 8.27 1.73 -11.77
CA VAL A 62 9.21 2.75 -11.28
C VAL A 62 8.89 4.09 -11.92
N GLU A 63 8.58 5.10 -11.11
CA GLU A 63 8.34 6.48 -11.56
C GLU A 63 9.52 7.42 -11.29
N ARG A 64 10.32 7.12 -10.27
CA ARG A 64 11.50 7.91 -9.94
C ARG A 64 12.58 7.07 -9.28
N ILE A 65 13.82 7.41 -9.54
CA ILE A 65 14.99 6.85 -8.86
C ILE A 65 15.68 7.99 -8.12
N PHE A 66 16.05 7.75 -6.87
CA PHE A 66 16.88 8.65 -6.08
C PHE A 66 18.30 8.10 -6.07
N PRO A 67 19.29 8.85 -6.63
CA PRO A 67 20.66 8.38 -6.68
C PRO A 67 21.26 8.26 -5.28
N LYS A 68 22.11 7.26 -5.07
CA LYS A 68 22.93 7.16 -3.86
C LYS A 68 23.99 8.26 -3.90
N PRO A 69 24.33 8.92 -2.77
CA PRO A 69 25.40 9.92 -2.74
C PRO A 69 26.70 9.34 -3.27
N GLY A 70 27.32 10.01 -4.25
CA GLY A 70 28.60 9.60 -4.85
C GLY A 70 28.51 8.40 -5.80
N VAL A 71 27.31 7.94 -6.12
CA VAL A 71 27.08 6.85 -7.08
C VAL A 71 26.20 7.38 -8.21
N GLU A 72 26.70 7.32 -9.43
CA GLU A 72 25.85 7.59 -10.60
C GLU A 72 24.70 6.59 -10.63
N PRO A 73 23.46 7.05 -10.82
CA PRO A 73 22.33 6.14 -10.92
C PRO A 73 22.55 5.24 -12.14
N THR A 74 22.44 3.93 -11.95
CA THR A 74 22.44 2.98 -13.05
C THR A 74 21.12 3.17 -13.82
N PRO A 75 21.14 3.83 -14.98
CA PRO A 75 19.91 4.16 -15.70
C PRO A 75 19.22 2.91 -16.26
N ASN A 76 20.01 1.85 -16.48
CA ASN A 76 19.57 0.63 -17.13
C ASN A 76 19.76 -0.60 -16.22
N CYS A 77 18.90 -1.60 -16.39
CA CYS A 77 19.02 -2.87 -15.69
C CYS A 77 20.07 -3.77 -16.39
N GLU A 78 21.34 -3.54 -16.15
CA GLU A 78 22.44 -4.27 -16.80
C GLU A 78 22.48 -5.76 -16.44
N LYS A 79 22.07 -6.10 -15.19
CA LYS A 79 22.06 -7.47 -14.68
C LYS A 79 20.75 -8.21 -14.94
N CYS A 80 19.74 -7.54 -15.49
CA CYS A 80 18.50 -8.18 -15.87
C CYS A 80 18.69 -9.19 -17.00
N GLU A 81 17.79 -10.16 -17.05
CA GLU A 81 17.75 -11.16 -18.12
C GLU A 81 16.62 -10.89 -19.12
N GLY A 82 16.71 -11.56 -20.28
CA GLY A 82 15.71 -11.50 -21.33
C GLY A 82 15.46 -10.09 -21.86
N SER A 83 14.21 -9.76 -22.08
CA SER A 83 13.79 -8.47 -22.65
C SER A 83 14.06 -7.25 -21.75
N ARG A 84 14.33 -7.46 -20.47
CA ARG A 84 14.63 -6.39 -19.50
C ARG A 84 16.10 -6.00 -19.44
N ARG A 85 16.98 -6.83 -20.03
CA ARG A 85 18.43 -6.57 -20.04
C ARG A 85 18.75 -5.25 -20.72
N ASN A 86 19.52 -4.41 -20.05
CA ASN A 86 19.91 -3.07 -20.47
C ASN A 86 18.74 -2.11 -20.77
N GLN A 87 17.52 -2.44 -20.31
CA GLN A 87 16.40 -1.51 -20.43
C GLN A 87 16.45 -0.47 -19.31
N PRO A 88 15.93 0.75 -19.55
CA PRO A 88 15.83 1.77 -18.53
C PRO A 88 15.05 1.28 -17.30
N VAL A 89 15.59 1.48 -16.11
CA VAL A 89 14.88 1.17 -14.85
C VAL A 89 13.71 2.15 -14.63
N MET A 90 13.86 3.40 -15.05
CA MET A 90 12.77 4.37 -15.09
C MET A 90 11.66 3.88 -16.03
N GLY A 91 10.44 3.78 -15.51
CA GLY A 91 9.31 3.27 -16.27
C GLY A 91 9.22 1.74 -16.34
N MET A 92 10.15 1.00 -15.74
CA MET A 92 10.13 -0.45 -15.70
C MET A 92 9.08 -0.96 -14.71
N THR A 93 8.29 -1.95 -15.10
CA THR A 93 7.44 -2.70 -14.18
C THR A 93 8.33 -3.67 -13.40
N ILE A 94 8.44 -3.45 -12.09
CA ILE A 94 9.26 -4.25 -11.19
C ILE A 94 8.45 -5.17 -10.28
N LEU A 95 7.13 -4.94 -10.17
CA LEU A 95 6.20 -5.76 -9.40
C LEU A 95 5.03 -6.10 -10.30
N TRP A 96 4.62 -7.39 -10.41
CA TRP A 96 3.52 -7.80 -11.30
C TRP A 96 2.84 -9.08 -10.83
N GLY A 97 1.63 -9.33 -11.37
CA GLY A 97 0.89 -10.58 -11.19
C GLY A 97 0.26 -10.78 -9.81
N LEU A 98 0.27 -9.77 -8.95
CA LEU A 98 -0.34 -9.88 -7.63
C LEU A 98 -1.86 -9.86 -7.72
N THR A 99 -2.53 -10.71 -6.93
CA THR A 99 -3.97 -10.75 -6.77
C THR A 99 -4.36 -10.65 -5.30
N LYS A 100 -5.50 -10.01 -5.00
CA LYS A 100 -5.99 -9.86 -3.63
C LYS A 100 -6.41 -11.23 -3.08
N GLN A 101 -5.86 -11.61 -1.93
CA GLN A 101 -6.17 -12.84 -1.20
C GLN A 101 -6.33 -12.51 0.30
N GLY A 102 -7.56 -12.25 0.70
CA GLY A 102 -7.86 -11.76 2.05
C GLY A 102 -7.29 -10.37 2.29
N GLU A 103 -6.41 -10.23 3.28
CA GLU A 103 -5.73 -8.97 3.64
C GLU A 103 -4.41 -8.74 2.90
N GLU A 104 -3.97 -9.70 2.10
CA GLU A 104 -2.71 -9.64 1.36
C GLU A 104 -2.93 -9.70 -0.15
N TYR A 105 -1.90 -9.31 -0.89
CA TYR A 105 -1.84 -9.46 -2.35
C TYR A 105 -0.69 -10.41 -2.66
N GLN A 106 -0.98 -11.53 -3.29
CA GLN A 106 -0.07 -12.66 -3.45
C GLN A 106 -0.05 -13.20 -4.88
N GLY A 107 0.84 -14.16 -5.14
CA GLY A 107 0.95 -14.88 -6.42
C GLY A 107 1.75 -14.15 -7.47
N GLY A 108 2.26 -12.97 -7.15
CA GLY A 108 3.07 -12.16 -8.07
C GLY A 108 4.56 -12.36 -7.92
N GLU A 109 5.30 -11.51 -8.64
CA GLU A 109 6.75 -11.49 -8.67
C GLU A 109 7.28 -10.05 -8.55
N ILE A 110 8.50 -9.92 -8.03
CA ILE A 110 9.22 -8.66 -7.94
C ILE A 110 10.63 -8.81 -8.50
N LEU A 111 11.02 -7.87 -9.34
CA LEU A 111 12.37 -7.71 -9.86
C LEU A 111 13.17 -6.75 -8.97
N ASP A 112 14.36 -7.16 -8.60
CA ASP A 112 15.37 -6.25 -8.06
C ASP A 112 16.31 -5.79 -9.19
N PRO A 113 16.22 -4.53 -9.65
CA PRO A 113 17.04 -4.04 -10.76
C PRO A 113 18.53 -3.97 -10.46
N GLU A 114 18.93 -3.92 -9.17
CA GLU A 114 20.36 -3.85 -8.81
C GLU A 114 21.09 -5.17 -8.99
N ASN A 115 20.39 -6.30 -8.78
CA ASN A 115 20.98 -7.62 -8.97
C ASN A 115 20.42 -8.39 -10.17
N GLY A 116 19.35 -7.88 -10.80
CA GLY A 116 18.69 -8.47 -11.96
C GLY A 116 17.83 -9.69 -11.66
N LYS A 117 17.64 -10.04 -10.39
CA LYS A 117 16.92 -11.25 -9.97
C LYS A 117 15.43 -10.98 -9.78
N VAL A 118 14.64 -11.98 -10.16
CA VAL A 118 13.19 -12.02 -9.93
C VAL A 118 12.91 -12.94 -8.76
N TYR A 119 12.06 -12.45 -7.85
CA TYR A 119 11.61 -13.16 -6.66
C TYR A 119 10.09 -13.31 -6.70
N ARG A 120 9.56 -14.34 -6.08
CA ARG A 120 8.13 -14.37 -5.74
C ARG A 120 7.81 -13.21 -4.82
N ALA A 121 6.63 -12.63 -4.95
CA ALA A 121 6.25 -11.48 -4.16
C ALA A 121 4.89 -11.65 -3.47
N ARG A 122 4.79 -11.06 -2.29
CA ARG A 122 3.54 -10.71 -1.65
C ARG A 122 3.65 -9.31 -1.08
N ILE A 123 2.53 -8.61 -1.00
CA ILE A 123 2.44 -7.31 -0.35
C ILE A 123 1.28 -7.28 0.64
N LYS A 124 1.44 -6.53 1.70
CA LYS A 124 0.42 -6.30 2.73
C LYS A 124 0.41 -4.84 3.15
N LEU A 125 -0.78 -4.26 3.21
CA LEU A 125 -0.96 -2.93 3.81
C LEU A 125 -0.84 -3.03 5.32
N ILE A 126 -0.07 -2.15 5.91
CA ILE A 126 0.12 -2.01 7.36
C ILE A 126 0.00 -0.53 7.74
N ASP A 127 -0.04 -0.25 9.04
CA ASP A 127 -0.11 1.12 9.56
C ASP A 127 -1.26 1.93 8.93
N ASN A 128 -2.48 1.37 8.96
CA ASN A 128 -3.69 1.95 8.36
C ASN A 128 -3.50 2.38 6.90
N GLY A 129 -2.77 1.57 6.11
CA GLY A 129 -2.53 1.82 4.70
C GLY A 129 -1.44 2.85 4.40
N GLN A 130 -0.76 3.38 5.42
CA GLN A 130 0.35 4.33 5.24
C GLN A 130 1.66 3.64 4.87
N LYS A 131 1.75 2.34 5.12
CA LYS A 131 2.92 1.53 4.78
C LYS A 131 2.52 0.27 4.04
N LEU A 132 3.43 -0.24 3.23
CA LEU A 132 3.31 -1.47 2.48
C LEU A 132 4.47 -2.38 2.84
N ASP A 133 4.18 -3.53 3.45
CA ASP A 133 5.16 -4.61 3.59
C ASP A 133 5.27 -5.33 2.25
N VAL A 134 6.41 -5.20 1.61
CA VAL A 134 6.75 -5.83 0.34
C VAL A 134 7.74 -6.94 0.59
N ARG A 135 7.32 -8.20 0.44
CA ARG A 135 8.15 -9.37 0.68
C ARG A 135 8.51 -10.08 -0.61
N GLY A 136 9.81 -10.12 -0.91
CA GLY A 136 10.38 -10.96 -1.96
C GLY A 136 10.95 -12.24 -1.37
N PHE A 137 10.75 -13.41 -2.02
CA PHE A 137 11.22 -14.70 -1.53
C PHE A 137 11.48 -15.70 -2.66
N ILE A 138 12.29 -16.73 -2.34
CA ILE A 138 12.56 -17.86 -3.24
C ILE A 138 11.99 -19.13 -2.60
N GLY A 139 11.19 -19.89 -3.37
CA GLY A 139 10.53 -21.07 -2.87
C GLY A 139 9.42 -20.77 -1.88
N PHE A 140 9.66 -20.97 -0.57
CA PHE A 140 8.69 -20.68 0.48
C PHE A 140 8.90 -19.28 1.06
N SER A 141 7.81 -18.63 1.49
CA SER A 141 7.85 -17.26 2.00
C SER A 141 8.72 -17.06 3.26
N LEU A 142 9.11 -18.14 3.95
CA LEU A 142 10.05 -18.08 5.07
C LEU A 142 11.47 -17.66 4.65
N PHE A 143 11.86 -17.98 3.40
CA PHE A 143 13.18 -17.65 2.85
C PHE A 143 13.07 -16.40 1.97
N GLY A 144 12.87 -15.25 2.60
CA GLY A 144 12.69 -14.00 1.90
C GLY A 144 13.09 -12.79 2.72
N ARG A 145 13.06 -11.63 2.07
CA ARG A 145 13.33 -10.32 2.66
C ARG A 145 12.10 -9.45 2.51
N SER A 146 11.73 -8.74 3.57
CA SER A 146 10.70 -7.71 3.54
C SER A 146 11.33 -6.33 3.44
N GLN A 147 10.68 -5.45 2.69
CA GLN A 147 10.96 -4.02 2.65
C GLN A 147 9.68 -3.27 3.00
N ILE A 148 9.83 -2.18 3.74
CA ILE A 148 8.72 -1.29 4.05
C ILE A 148 8.74 -0.13 3.07
N TRP A 149 7.68 -0.02 2.26
CA TRP A 149 7.46 1.13 1.40
C TRP A 149 6.51 2.09 2.10
N ILE A 150 6.71 3.38 1.92
CA ILE A 150 5.93 4.45 2.56
C ILE A 150 5.02 5.08 1.52
N ARG A 151 3.75 5.26 1.86
CA ARG A 151 2.79 5.93 0.97
C ARG A 151 3.20 7.38 0.75
N GLU A 152 3.31 7.79 -0.51
CA GLU A 152 3.69 9.15 -0.90
C GLU A 152 2.50 9.92 -1.48
N GLY A 153 1.50 9.21 -2.02
CA GLY A 153 0.29 9.80 -2.59
C GLY A 153 -0.61 8.75 -3.26
N GLU A 154 -1.73 9.20 -3.77
CA GLU A 154 -2.67 8.39 -4.57
C GLU A 154 -2.33 8.43 -6.07
#